data_a28e4fa5540daa817531081bb3beca08
#
_entry.id   a28e4fa5540daa817531081bb3beca08
#
_cell.length_a   1.000
_cell.length_b   1.000
_cell.length_c   1.000
_cell.angle_alpha   90.00
_cell.angle_beta   90.00
_cell.angle_gamma   90.00
#
_symmetry.space_group_name_H-M   'P 1'
#
loop_
_entity.id
_entity.type
_entity.pdbx_description
1 polymer ?
#
loop_
_entity_poly.entity_id
_entity_poly.type
_entity_poly.pdbx_seq_one_letter_code
_entity_poly.pdbx_strand_id
1 'polypeptide(L)'
;MFVFPIPHRPQIHRLIANGKHVKQIANTATIFRSRADRFVRLRVLGSLAERQLKVVCSVDVHLFAALAMTNDADLNVDHLITRLLEVRGCRPGKTVQMSENEIRALCHKSREIFLSQPILLELEAPLKICGDIHGQYNDLLRLFEYGGFPPEANYLFLGDYVDRGKQSLETICLLLAYKIKYPENFFLLRGNHECASINRIYGFYDECKRRYSIKLWKSFCDTFNALPIAALIDEKIFCCHGGLSPDLQNMEQIRRIMRPTDVPDTGLLCDLLWSDPDKDVQGWGENDRGVSFTFGPDVVAKFLNRHDLDLICRAHQVVEDGYEFFAKRQLVTLFSAPNYCGEFDNAGGMMSVDETLMCSFQILKPSEKKAKYQYSGLNSGRPVQSPQRAQNQGPGGQKKK
;
A
#
# COMPACT_ATOMS: atom_id res chain seq x y z
N MET A 1 -21.94 -13.05 11.18
CA MET A 1 -22.91 -12.26 11.94
C MET A 1 -23.10 -12.93 13.30
N PHE A 2 -22.25 -12.60 14.28
CA PHE A 2 -22.44 -13.10 15.64
C PHE A 2 -23.02 -11.94 16.47
N VAL A 3 -24.32 -12.08 16.77
CA VAL A 3 -25.06 -11.20 17.67
C VAL A 3 -24.90 -11.78 19.07
N PHE A 4 -24.17 -11.10 19.95
CA PHE A 4 -24.20 -11.44 21.37
C PHE A 4 -25.44 -10.80 22.01
N PRO A 5 -26.26 -11.55 22.77
CA PRO A 5 -27.45 -11.01 23.40
C PRO A 5 -27.09 -9.98 24.47
N ILE A 6 -27.84 -8.88 24.45
CA ILE A 6 -27.78 -7.81 25.46
C ILE A 6 -28.43 -8.38 26.75
N PRO A 7 -27.78 -8.32 27.90
CA PRO A 7 -28.43 -8.75 29.15
C PRO A 7 -29.62 -7.85 29.49
N HIS A 8 -30.72 -8.47 29.89
CA HIS A 8 -31.98 -7.83 30.26
C HIS A 8 -31.79 -6.80 31.40
N ARG A 9 -32.52 -5.68 31.35
CA ARG A 9 -32.52 -4.54 32.28
C ARG A 9 -32.48 -4.88 33.78
N PRO A 10 -33.07 -5.98 34.32
CA PRO A 10 -33.05 -6.26 35.75
C PRO A 10 -31.69 -6.65 36.34
N GLN A 11 -30.74 -7.17 35.53
CA GLN A 11 -29.43 -7.56 36.05
C GLN A 11 -28.48 -6.40 36.27
N ILE A 12 -28.63 -5.29 35.54
CA ILE A 12 -27.80 -4.11 35.66
C ILE A 12 -28.13 -3.34 36.97
N HIS A 13 -29.42 -3.29 37.38
CA HIS A 13 -29.83 -2.64 38.59
C HIS A 13 -29.36 -3.33 39.89
N ARG A 14 -29.15 -4.65 39.87
CA ARG A 14 -28.65 -5.42 41.03
C ARG A 14 -27.15 -5.28 41.27
N LEU A 15 -26.38 -4.95 40.24
CA LEU A 15 -24.92 -4.76 40.33
C LEU A 15 -24.52 -3.40 40.95
N ILE A 16 -25.39 -2.42 40.91
CA ILE A 16 -25.14 -1.05 41.44
C ILE A 16 -25.48 -0.94 42.92
N ALA A 17 -26.31 -1.81 43.46
CA ALA A 17 -26.82 -1.70 44.85
C ALA A 17 -25.87 -2.23 45.93
N ASN A 18 -24.81 -2.96 45.59
CA ASN A 18 -23.84 -3.48 46.57
C ASN A 18 -22.44 -2.92 46.28
N GLY A 19 -21.99 -1.97 47.08
CA GLY A 19 -20.72 -1.24 46.97
C GLY A 19 -19.42 -2.07 46.97
N LYS A 20 -19.49 -3.39 46.75
CA LYS A 20 -18.32 -4.28 46.65
C LYS A 20 -17.72 -4.42 45.26
N HIS A 21 -18.31 -3.82 44.21
CA HIS A 21 -17.88 -4.04 42.83
C HIS A 21 -17.19 -2.84 42.14
N VAL A 22 -16.85 -1.78 42.87
CA VAL A 22 -16.10 -0.65 42.30
C VAL A 22 -14.71 -1.08 41.75
N LYS A 23 -14.06 -2.05 42.40
CA LYS A 23 -12.78 -2.62 41.91
C LYS A 23 -12.93 -3.47 40.64
N GLN A 24 -14.07 -4.11 40.46
CA GLN A 24 -14.31 -4.94 39.27
C GLN A 24 -14.67 -4.08 38.03
N ILE A 25 -15.36 -2.96 38.27
CA ILE A 25 -15.63 -1.96 37.23
C ILE A 25 -14.33 -1.25 36.78
N ALA A 26 -13.42 -0.95 37.72
CA ALA A 26 -12.10 -0.37 37.42
C ALA A 26 -11.24 -1.35 36.59
N ASN A 27 -11.25 -2.65 36.88
CA ASN A 27 -10.52 -3.66 36.11
C ASN A 27 -11.12 -3.87 34.70
N THR A 28 -12.44 -3.79 34.56
CA THR A 28 -13.11 -3.86 33.25
C THR A 28 -12.81 -2.62 32.41
N ALA A 29 -12.74 -1.44 33.01
CA ALA A 29 -12.33 -0.20 32.33
C ALA A 29 -10.87 -0.24 31.86
N THR A 30 -9.99 -0.95 32.59
CA THR A 30 -8.57 -1.12 32.20
C THR A 30 -8.41 -2.05 30.99
N ILE A 31 -9.26 -3.07 30.87
CA ILE A 31 -9.29 -3.96 29.68
C ILE A 31 -9.82 -3.22 28.44
N PHE A 32 -10.67 -2.20 28.60
CA PHE A 32 -11.19 -1.37 27.50
C PHE A 32 -10.21 -0.28 27.02
N ARG A 33 -9.12 0.00 27.78
CA ARG A 33 -8.07 0.96 27.37
C ARG A 33 -7.21 0.52 26.18
N SER A 34 -7.28 -0.73 25.78
CA SER A 34 -6.47 -1.27 24.67
C SER A 34 -7.12 -1.23 23.28
N ARG A 35 -8.37 -0.74 23.17
CA ARG A 35 -9.07 -0.63 21.87
C ARG A 35 -9.84 0.69 21.77
N ALA A 36 -9.29 1.63 21.03
CA ALA A 36 -9.84 2.97 20.82
C ALA A 36 -11.25 3.00 20.19
N ASP A 37 -11.74 1.91 19.61
CA ASP A 37 -12.96 1.86 18.78
C ASP A 37 -14.27 1.66 19.55
N ARG A 38 -14.30 1.75 20.91
CA ARG A 38 -15.53 1.49 21.69
C ARG A 38 -16.12 2.67 22.46
N PHE A 39 -15.67 3.89 22.22
CA PHE A 39 -16.13 5.05 22.98
C PHE A 39 -17.51 5.62 22.59
N VAL A 40 -18.20 5.06 21.60
CA VAL A 40 -19.50 5.63 21.12
C VAL A 40 -20.73 5.07 21.85
N ARG A 41 -20.62 4.16 22.82
CA ARG A 41 -21.78 3.48 23.43
C ARG A 41 -22.02 3.70 24.93
N LEU A 42 -21.63 4.83 25.51
CA LEU A 42 -22.00 5.18 26.89
C LEU A 42 -22.91 6.42 26.95
N ARG A 43 -24.04 6.38 26.26
CA ARG A 43 -25.20 7.22 26.56
C ARG A 43 -26.25 6.34 27.21
N VAL A 44 -26.54 6.63 28.45
CA VAL A 44 -27.70 6.31 29.29
C VAL A 44 -27.29 5.71 30.62
N LEU A 45 -27.29 6.48 31.67
CA LEU A 45 -27.67 6.13 33.05
C LEU A 45 -27.66 7.34 33.99
N GLY A 46 -28.72 7.55 34.63
CA GLY A 46 -29.23 8.33 35.74
C GLY A 46 -28.47 9.53 36.40
N SER A 47 -29.19 10.55 36.79
CA SER A 47 -28.82 11.98 36.97
C SER A 47 -27.66 12.34 37.93
N LEU A 48 -27.23 11.53 38.90
CA LEU A 48 -26.09 11.83 39.79
C LEU A 48 -24.78 11.15 39.30
N ALA A 49 -24.87 9.93 38.83
CA ALA A 49 -23.72 9.23 38.22
C ALA A 49 -23.32 9.89 36.89
N GLU A 50 -24.27 10.46 36.15
CA GLU A 50 -24.02 11.20 34.92
C GLU A 50 -23.19 12.49 35.13
N ARG A 51 -23.36 13.20 36.22
CA ARG A 51 -22.56 14.43 36.49
C ARG A 51 -21.10 14.11 36.77
N GLN A 52 -20.82 13.07 37.54
CA GLN A 52 -19.43 12.67 37.82
C GLN A 52 -18.78 11.98 36.64
N LEU A 53 -19.51 11.15 35.89
CA LEU A 53 -19.00 10.55 34.63
C LEU A 53 -18.79 11.59 33.51
N LYS A 54 -19.67 12.61 33.42
CA LYS A 54 -19.51 13.71 32.45
C LYS A 54 -18.28 14.56 32.75
N VAL A 55 -17.94 14.78 34.02
CA VAL A 55 -16.72 15.54 34.39
C VAL A 55 -15.47 14.75 34.08
N VAL A 56 -15.42 13.43 34.37
CA VAL A 56 -14.26 12.58 34.08
C VAL A 56 -14.12 12.33 32.56
N CYS A 57 -15.21 12.06 31.85
CA CYS A 57 -15.16 11.91 30.38
C CYS A 57 -14.90 13.23 29.65
N SER A 58 -15.40 14.38 30.17
CA SER A 58 -15.10 15.70 29.59
C SER A 58 -13.65 16.10 29.78
N VAL A 59 -13.05 15.82 30.93
CA VAL A 59 -11.63 16.11 31.18
C VAL A 59 -10.73 15.23 30.35
N ASP A 60 -11.05 13.93 30.22
CA ASP A 60 -10.25 13.02 29.36
C ASP A 60 -10.39 13.36 27.86
N VAL A 61 -11.58 13.71 27.37
CA VAL A 61 -11.80 14.11 25.97
C VAL A 61 -11.11 15.44 25.66
N HIS A 62 -11.14 16.41 26.56
CA HIS A 62 -10.42 17.67 26.38
C HIS A 62 -8.89 17.48 26.51
N LEU A 63 -8.43 16.61 27.40
CA LEU A 63 -7.00 16.27 27.50
C LEU A 63 -6.51 15.48 26.28
N PHE A 64 -7.31 14.56 25.75
CA PHE A 64 -7.02 13.85 24.49
C PHE A 64 -7.10 14.78 23.27
N ALA A 65 -8.08 15.67 23.21
CA ALA A 65 -8.17 16.69 22.16
C ALA A 65 -7.00 17.70 22.26
N ALA A 66 -6.60 18.10 23.46
CA ALA A 66 -5.44 18.97 23.67
C ALA A 66 -4.11 18.26 23.35
N LEU A 67 -3.98 16.96 23.66
CA LEU A 67 -2.82 16.14 23.29
C LEU A 67 -2.79 15.83 21.78
N ALA A 68 -3.96 15.66 21.12
CA ALA A 68 -4.06 15.55 19.68
C ALA A 68 -3.74 16.87 18.97
N MET A 69 -4.18 18.00 19.53
CA MET A 69 -3.88 19.32 18.95
C MET A 69 -2.41 19.76 19.11
N THR A 70 -1.64 19.19 20.03
CA THR A 70 -0.20 19.49 20.15
C THR A 70 0.66 18.81 19.08
N ASN A 71 0.14 17.79 18.39
CA ASN A 71 0.87 17.12 17.31
C ASN A 71 0.57 17.68 15.90
N ASP A 72 -0.51 18.41 15.70
CA ASP A 72 -0.92 18.95 14.40
C ASP A 72 -0.30 20.33 14.10
N ALA A 73 0.34 20.98 15.08
CA ALA A 73 0.87 22.33 14.92
C ALA A 73 2.20 22.43 14.15
N ASP A 74 2.85 21.30 13.84
CA ASP A 74 4.23 21.31 13.33
C ASP A 74 4.44 20.75 11.93
N LEU A 75 3.40 20.20 11.26
CA LEU A 75 3.55 19.66 9.90
C LEU A 75 3.31 20.75 8.83
N ASN A 76 4.38 21.34 8.32
CA ASN A 76 4.33 22.17 7.13
C ASN A 76 4.55 21.32 5.88
N VAL A 77 3.44 20.87 5.26
CA VAL A 77 3.45 19.98 4.10
C VAL A 77 4.16 20.63 2.91
N ASP A 78 3.96 21.93 2.68
CA ASP A 78 4.59 22.65 1.56
C ASP A 78 6.12 22.71 1.71
N HIS A 79 6.60 23.00 2.92
CA HIS A 79 8.02 23.00 3.21
C HIS A 79 8.63 21.59 3.09
N LEU A 80 7.89 20.55 3.51
CA LEU A 80 8.34 19.17 3.37
C LEU A 80 8.45 18.76 1.88
N ILE A 81 7.44 19.08 1.06
CA ILE A 81 7.48 18.85 -0.39
C ILE A 81 8.68 19.59 -1.01
N THR A 82 8.89 20.85 -0.66
CA THR A 82 10.04 21.62 -1.17
C THR A 82 11.36 20.92 -0.89
N ARG A 83 11.62 20.51 0.35
CA ARG A 83 12.85 19.77 0.72
C ARG A 83 12.98 18.43 0.00
N LEU A 84 11.89 17.69 -0.17
CA LEU A 84 11.87 16.43 -0.92
C LEU A 84 12.22 16.66 -2.39
N LEU A 85 11.78 17.76 -3.00
CA LEU A 85 12.07 18.10 -4.38
C LEU A 85 13.45 18.75 -4.61
N GLU A 86 14.12 19.29 -3.58
CA GLU A 86 15.45 19.92 -3.69
C GLU A 86 16.53 18.95 -4.18
N VAL A 87 16.33 17.64 -4.03
CA VAL A 87 17.28 16.63 -4.51
C VAL A 87 17.15 16.29 -5.99
N ARG A 88 16.21 16.94 -6.72
CA ARG A 88 16.13 16.82 -8.18
C ARG A 88 17.45 17.24 -8.83
N GLY A 89 17.89 16.46 -9.80
CA GLY A 89 19.19 16.72 -10.48
C GLY A 89 20.43 16.43 -9.62
N CYS A 90 20.27 16.04 -8.35
CA CYS A 90 21.38 15.58 -7.53
C CYS A 90 21.78 14.15 -7.89
N ARG A 91 22.95 13.73 -7.37
CA ARG A 91 23.40 12.33 -7.52
C ARG A 91 22.33 11.39 -6.91
N PRO A 92 21.92 10.32 -7.63
CA PRO A 92 21.01 9.31 -7.11
C PRO A 92 21.44 8.77 -5.74
N GLY A 93 20.47 8.61 -4.82
CA GLY A 93 20.73 8.15 -3.45
C GLY A 93 21.02 9.26 -2.45
N LYS A 94 20.93 10.55 -2.84
CA LYS A 94 20.99 11.64 -1.87
C LYS A 94 19.74 11.62 -1.00
N THR A 95 19.93 11.45 0.31
CA THR A 95 18.85 11.40 1.30
C THR A 95 18.37 12.81 1.65
N VAL A 96 17.06 12.91 1.95
CA VAL A 96 16.43 14.13 2.44
C VAL A 96 16.36 14.10 3.97
N GLN A 97 16.70 15.23 4.60
CA GLN A 97 16.58 15.35 6.05
C GLN A 97 15.12 15.64 6.43
N MET A 98 14.56 14.77 7.24
CA MET A 98 13.20 14.87 7.79
C MET A 98 13.27 14.53 9.28
N SER A 99 12.48 15.18 10.12
CA SER A 99 12.36 14.75 11.51
C SER A 99 11.40 13.59 11.68
N GLU A 100 11.62 12.72 12.67
CA GLU A 100 10.71 11.61 12.95
C GLU A 100 9.29 12.12 13.27
N ASN A 101 9.17 13.27 13.94
CA ASN A 101 7.87 13.87 14.28
C ASN A 101 7.12 14.35 13.04
N GLU A 102 7.81 14.99 12.06
CA GLU A 102 7.18 15.37 10.79
C GLU A 102 6.64 14.14 10.05
N ILE A 103 7.42 13.07 9.97
CA ILE A 103 7.00 11.84 9.30
C ILE A 103 5.82 11.18 10.03
N ARG A 104 5.82 11.19 11.37
CA ARG A 104 4.67 10.70 12.16
C ARG A 104 3.40 11.50 11.91
N ALA A 105 3.51 12.82 11.89
CA ALA A 105 2.40 13.70 11.59
C ALA A 105 1.88 13.48 10.15
N LEU A 106 2.80 13.27 9.19
CA LEU A 106 2.47 12.90 7.81
C LEU A 106 1.68 11.59 7.75
N CYS A 107 2.14 10.54 8.44
CA CYS A 107 1.43 9.25 8.55
C CYS A 107 0.04 9.42 9.15
N HIS A 108 -0.08 10.16 10.24
CA HIS A 108 -1.35 10.36 10.92
C HIS A 108 -2.36 11.09 10.03
N LYS A 109 -1.95 12.21 9.44
CA LYS A 109 -2.82 13.04 8.60
C LYS A 109 -3.25 12.35 7.32
N SER A 110 -2.34 11.65 6.65
CA SER A 110 -2.69 10.86 5.45
C SER A 110 -3.62 9.69 5.77
N ARG A 111 -3.43 9.03 6.92
CA ARG A 111 -4.33 7.96 7.40
C ARG A 111 -5.76 8.46 7.61
N GLU A 112 -5.93 9.64 8.18
CA GLU A 112 -7.26 10.27 8.35
C GLU A 112 -7.93 10.51 6.99
N ILE A 113 -7.18 11.01 5.99
CA ILE A 113 -7.70 11.23 4.64
C ILE A 113 -8.10 9.89 4.00
N PHE A 114 -7.26 8.86 4.06
CA PHE A 114 -7.60 7.54 3.52
C PHE A 114 -8.86 6.95 4.13
N LEU A 115 -9.06 7.10 5.44
CA LEU A 115 -10.26 6.60 6.12
C LEU A 115 -11.51 7.43 5.85
N SER A 116 -11.36 8.69 5.45
CA SER A 116 -12.50 9.55 5.06
C SER A 116 -12.98 9.29 3.62
N GLN A 117 -12.12 8.75 2.78
CA GLN A 117 -12.43 8.37 1.39
C GLN A 117 -12.87 6.91 1.30
N PRO A 118 -13.63 6.49 0.28
CA PRO A 118 -14.07 5.10 0.12
C PRO A 118 -12.90 4.15 -0.14
N ILE A 119 -13.07 2.87 0.19
CA ILE A 119 -12.06 1.83 -0.05
C ILE A 119 -11.97 1.44 -1.53
N LEU A 120 -13.08 1.50 -2.25
CA LEU A 120 -13.18 1.51 -3.71
C LEU A 120 -13.36 2.95 -4.13
N LEU A 121 -12.33 3.54 -4.72
CA LEU A 121 -12.36 4.90 -5.22
C LEU A 121 -13.19 4.97 -6.51
N GLU A 122 -13.92 6.05 -6.70
CA GLU A 122 -14.61 6.38 -7.95
C GLU A 122 -14.00 7.68 -8.46
N LEU A 123 -13.27 7.59 -9.57
CA LEU A 123 -12.42 8.66 -10.11
C LEU A 123 -12.89 9.06 -11.50
N GLU A 124 -12.64 10.30 -11.86
CA GLU A 124 -12.92 10.84 -13.18
C GLU A 124 -11.62 11.08 -13.96
N ALA A 125 -11.65 10.82 -15.26
CA ALA A 125 -10.58 11.25 -16.17
C ALA A 125 -10.64 12.78 -16.40
N PRO A 126 -9.52 13.46 -16.76
CA PRO A 126 -8.22 12.87 -17.11
C PRO A 126 -7.33 12.62 -15.90
N LEU A 127 -6.54 11.53 -15.93
CA LEU A 127 -5.55 11.24 -14.91
C LEU A 127 -4.40 10.37 -15.44
N LYS A 128 -3.34 10.26 -14.63
CA LYS A 128 -2.16 9.43 -14.90
C LYS A 128 -2.09 8.29 -13.91
N ILE A 129 -1.78 7.10 -14.40
CA ILE A 129 -1.71 5.88 -13.59
C ILE A 129 -0.28 5.36 -13.59
N CYS A 130 0.27 5.13 -12.40
CA CYS A 130 1.60 4.55 -12.17
C CYS A 130 1.49 3.21 -11.43
N GLY A 131 2.31 2.23 -11.81
CA GLY A 131 2.49 0.98 -11.09
C GLY A 131 3.56 1.08 -9.99
N ASP A 132 4.25 -0.03 -9.74
CA ASP A 132 5.26 -0.20 -8.69
C ASP A 132 6.38 0.84 -8.75
N ILE A 133 6.76 1.38 -7.59
CA ILE A 133 7.85 2.35 -7.45
C ILE A 133 9.03 1.78 -6.64
N HIS A 134 8.73 0.99 -5.62
CA HIS A 134 9.71 0.26 -4.82
C HIS A 134 10.90 1.08 -4.34
N GLY A 135 10.65 2.25 -3.74
CA GLY A 135 11.73 3.08 -3.18
C GLY A 135 12.74 3.61 -4.19
N GLN A 136 12.43 3.57 -5.50
CA GLN A 136 13.25 4.17 -6.57
C GLN A 136 12.92 5.66 -6.71
N TYR A 137 13.29 6.43 -5.71
CA TYR A 137 12.90 7.83 -5.55
C TYR A 137 13.27 8.72 -6.73
N ASN A 138 14.47 8.53 -7.31
CA ASN A 138 14.85 9.34 -8.48
C ASN A 138 13.97 9.04 -9.70
N ASP A 139 13.52 7.79 -9.86
CA ASP A 139 12.64 7.43 -10.97
C ASP A 139 11.22 7.97 -10.73
N LEU A 140 10.75 8.02 -9.48
CA LEU A 140 9.51 8.73 -9.13
C LEU A 140 9.58 10.23 -9.50
N LEU A 141 10.69 10.91 -9.21
CA LEU A 141 10.86 12.31 -9.61
C LEU A 141 10.86 12.48 -11.13
N ARG A 142 11.50 11.56 -11.87
CA ARG A 142 11.48 11.54 -13.33
C ARG A 142 10.06 11.30 -13.89
N LEU A 143 9.26 10.42 -13.25
CA LEU A 143 7.85 10.25 -13.63
C LEU A 143 7.07 11.56 -13.52
N PHE A 144 7.26 12.33 -12.45
CA PHE A 144 6.64 13.64 -12.32
C PHE A 144 7.18 14.68 -13.30
N GLU A 145 8.46 14.60 -13.66
CA GLU A 145 9.04 15.47 -14.71
C GLU A 145 8.40 15.20 -16.08
N TYR A 146 8.11 13.93 -16.41
CA TYR A 146 7.43 13.56 -17.67
C TYR A 146 5.92 13.79 -17.63
N GLY A 147 5.29 13.53 -16.49
CA GLY A 147 3.85 13.56 -16.34
C GLY A 147 3.29 14.92 -15.90
N GLY A 148 4.13 15.83 -15.43
CA GLY A 148 3.73 17.05 -14.71
C GLY A 148 3.67 16.81 -13.19
N PHE A 149 4.15 17.78 -12.42
CA PHE A 149 4.05 17.69 -10.96
C PHE A 149 2.63 18.02 -10.49
N PRO A 150 2.15 17.36 -9.42
CA PRO A 150 0.87 17.77 -8.82
C PRO A 150 0.86 19.26 -8.44
N PRO A 151 -0.19 20.05 -8.73
CA PRO A 151 -1.49 19.63 -9.26
C PRO A 151 -1.66 19.73 -10.79
N GLU A 152 -0.57 19.85 -11.57
CA GLU A 152 -0.64 19.99 -13.04
C GLU A 152 -1.32 18.78 -13.69
N ALA A 153 -1.26 17.60 -13.06
CA ALA A 153 -1.96 16.40 -13.46
C ALA A 153 -2.53 15.66 -12.24
N ASN A 154 -3.63 14.94 -12.44
CA ASN A 154 -4.18 14.00 -11.47
C ASN A 154 -3.44 12.68 -11.55
N TYR A 155 -3.24 12.02 -10.40
CA TYR A 155 -2.50 10.76 -10.32
C TYR A 155 -3.24 9.69 -9.56
N LEU A 156 -3.13 8.45 -10.06
CA LEU A 156 -3.45 7.23 -9.36
C LEU A 156 -2.22 6.32 -9.34
N PHE A 157 -1.74 5.96 -8.16
CA PHE A 157 -0.68 4.97 -7.97
C PHE A 157 -1.27 3.65 -7.51
N LEU A 158 -0.84 2.55 -8.10
CA LEU A 158 -1.45 1.24 -7.89
C LEU A 158 -0.87 0.46 -6.70
N GLY A 159 0.13 1.01 -5.98
CA GLY A 159 0.76 0.36 -4.83
C GLY A 159 2.26 0.11 -4.98
N ASP A 160 2.82 -0.62 -4.03
CA ASP A 160 4.22 -1.01 -3.96
C ASP A 160 5.20 0.18 -3.99
N TYR A 161 5.03 1.05 -2.99
CA TYR A 161 5.84 2.28 -2.84
C TYR A 161 7.19 2.00 -2.18
N VAL A 162 7.23 1.00 -1.31
CA VAL A 162 8.34 0.68 -0.41
C VAL A 162 9.01 -0.64 -0.80
N ASP A 163 10.11 -0.96 -0.10
CA ASP A 163 10.94 -2.16 -0.30
C ASP A 163 11.80 -2.15 -1.58
N ARG A 164 12.76 -3.05 -1.65
CA ARG A 164 13.65 -3.31 -2.78
C ARG A 164 14.61 -2.16 -3.09
N GLY A 165 14.09 -0.96 -3.31
CA GLY A 165 14.87 0.25 -3.55
C GLY A 165 15.56 0.80 -2.30
N LYS A 166 16.35 1.85 -2.48
CA LYS A 166 17.22 2.41 -1.43
C LYS A 166 16.64 3.62 -0.71
N GLN A 167 15.53 4.17 -1.21
CA GLN A 167 14.91 5.41 -0.72
C GLN A 167 13.39 5.29 -0.60
N SER A 168 12.95 4.23 0.11
CA SER A 168 11.53 4.01 0.38
C SER A 168 10.94 5.14 1.24
N LEU A 169 11.71 5.69 2.18
CA LEU A 169 11.24 6.79 3.02
C LEU A 169 10.97 8.06 2.23
N GLU A 170 11.89 8.50 1.36
CA GLU A 170 11.67 9.66 0.50
C GLU A 170 10.46 9.44 -0.42
N THR A 171 10.36 8.24 -1.01
CA THR A 171 9.28 7.86 -1.91
C THR A 171 7.93 7.98 -1.23
N ILE A 172 7.73 7.26 -0.13
CA ILE A 172 6.43 7.26 0.54
C ILE A 172 6.10 8.61 1.17
N CYS A 173 7.10 9.33 1.72
CA CYS A 173 6.85 10.65 2.30
C CYS A 173 6.41 11.68 1.25
N LEU A 174 6.98 11.67 0.03
CA LEU A 174 6.54 12.57 -1.04
C LEU A 174 5.11 12.23 -1.48
N LEU A 175 4.79 10.95 -1.67
CA LEU A 175 3.46 10.50 -2.07
C LEU A 175 2.40 10.85 -1.02
N LEU A 176 2.68 10.63 0.28
CA LEU A 176 1.78 11.01 1.36
C LEU A 176 1.64 12.53 1.49
N ALA A 177 2.71 13.31 1.26
CA ALA A 177 2.66 14.76 1.28
C ALA A 177 1.76 15.30 0.16
N TYR A 178 1.88 14.77 -1.06
CA TYR A 178 0.97 15.11 -2.15
C TYR A 178 -0.47 14.69 -1.87
N LYS A 179 -0.70 13.52 -1.28
CA LYS A 179 -2.05 13.10 -0.85
C LYS A 179 -2.68 14.07 0.14
N ILE A 180 -1.93 14.57 1.09
CA ILE A 180 -2.43 15.56 2.07
C ILE A 180 -2.70 16.90 1.38
N LYS A 181 -1.81 17.34 0.49
CA LYS A 181 -1.94 18.64 -0.18
C LYS A 181 -3.06 18.65 -1.22
N TYR A 182 -3.26 17.54 -1.93
CA TYR A 182 -4.21 17.43 -3.05
C TYR A 182 -5.08 16.17 -2.91
N PRO A 183 -5.93 16.07 -1.88
CA PRO A 183 -6.65 14.84 -1.56
C PRO A 183 -7.62 14.36 -2.63
N GLU A 184 -8.12 15.28 -3.48
CA GLU A 184 -9.08 14.99 -4.55
C GLU A 184 -8.43 14.88 -5.95
N ASN A 185 -7.10 15.01 -6.03
CA ASN A 185 -6.37 14.95 -7.29
C ASN A 185 -5.22 13.94 -7.28
N PHE A 186 -4.92 13.38 -6.10
CA PHE A 186 -3.79 12.47 -5.89
C PHE A 186 -4.24 11.24 -5.11
N PHE A 187 -4.15 10.07 -5.72
CA PHE A 187 -4.72 8.83 -5.20
C PHE A 187 -3.67 7.74 -5.09
N LEU A 188 -3.71 7.00 -3.98
CA LEU A 188 -2.78 5.91 -3.67
C LEU A 188 -3.58 4.66 -3.33
N LEU A 189 -3.41 3.58 -4.09
CA LEU A 189 -3.92 2.26 -3.74
C LEU A 189 -2.90 1.50 -2.88
N ARG A 190 -3.36 0.46 -2.22
CA ARG A 190 -2.53 -0.46 -1.46
C ARG A 190 -1.93 -1.51 -2.38
N GLY A 191 -0.61 -1.70 -2.32
CA GLY A 191 0.09 -2.85 -2.88
C GLY A 191 0.33 -3.93 -1.84
N ASN A 192 0.84 -5.08 -2.25
CA ASN A 192 1.16 -6.18 -1.34
C ASN A 192 2.37 -5.88 -0.45
N HIS A 193 3.24 -4.96 -0.83
CA HIS A 193 4.34 -4.46 0.01
C HIS A 193 3.88 -3.45 1.07
N GLU A 194 2.71 -2.88 0.97
CA GLU A 194 2.10 -2.08 2.03
C GLU A 194 1.45 -2.98 3.09
N CYS A 195 2.20 -4.01 3.52
CA CYS A 195 1.85 -5.01 4.52
C CYS A 195 3.03 -5.27 5.45
N ALA A 196 2.78 -5.32 6.77
CA ALA A 196 3.83 -5.47 7.77
C ALA A 196 4.62 -6.78 7.62
N SER A 197 3.97 -7.89 7.26
CA SER A 197 4.63 -9.20 7.03
C SER A 197 5.61 -9.15 5.86
N ILE A 198 5.34 -8.35 4.84
CA ILE A 198 6.15 -8.21 3.63
C ILE A 198 7.25 -7.16 3.82
N ASN A 199 6.91 -5.92 4.17
CA ASN A 199 7.89 -4.84 4.25
C ASN A 199 8.85 -4.95 5.46
N ARG A 200 8.61 -5.90 6.34
CA ARG A 200 9.57 -6.30 7.36
C ARG A 200 10.77 -7.06 6.80
N ILE A 201 10.60 -7.73 5.64
CA ILE A 201 11.58 -8.66 5.06
C ILE A 201 12.34 -7.99 3.92
N TYR A 202 11.67 -7.17 3.10
CA TYR A 202 12.19 -6.72 1.82
C TYR A 202 12.86 -5.33 1.83
N GLY A 203 13.09 -4.75 3.03
CA GLY A 203 14.01 -3.61 3.18
C GLY A 203 13.45 -2.39 3.90
N PHE A 204 12.15 -2.11 3.87
CA PHE A 204 11.59 -0.89 4.45
C PHE A 204 11.72 -0.83 5.98
N TYR A 205 11.48 -1.96 6.66
CA TYR A 205 11.72 -2.06 8.11
C TYR A 205 13.16 -1.70 8.49
N ASP A 206 14.14 -2.24 7.75
CA ASP A 206 15.55 -1.97 8.01
C ASP A 206 15.93 -0.52 7.70
N GLU A 207 15.34 0.08 6.66
CA GLU A 207 15.52 1.49 6.36
C GLU A 207 14.98 2.37 7.49
N CYS A 208 13.75 2.13 7.97
CA CYS A 208 13.17 2.84 9.11
C CYS A 208 14.01 2.68 10.38
N LYS A 209 14.42 1.45 10.72
CA LYS A 209 15.21 1.15 11.89
C LYS A 209 16.59 1.83 11.86
N ARG A 210 17.23 1.88 10.69
CA ARG A 210 18.56 2.46 10.51
C ARG A 210 18.53 3.99 10.57
N ARG A 211 17.52 4.62 9.95
CA ARG A 211 17.45 6.08 9.81
C ARG A 211 16.70 6.76 10.95
N TYR A 212 15.74 6.04 11.56
CA TYR A 212 14.83 6.55 12.59
C TYR A 212 14.60 5.51 13.69
N SER A 213 13.39 4.94 13.77
CA SER A 213 13.01 3.99 14.80
C SER A 213 12.01 2.92 14.30
N ILE A 214 11.92 1.80 15.04
CA ILE A 214 10.90 0.76 14.81
C ILE A 214 9.49 1.34 15.06
N LYS A 215 9.35 2.35 15.93
CA LYS A 215 8.05 2.99 16.19
C LYS A 215 7.55 3.73 14.96
N LEU A 216 8.46 4.35 14.19
CA LEU A 216 8.11 5.00 12.94
C LEU A 216 7.63 3.99 11.90
N TRP A 217 8.31 2.84 11.74
CA TRP A 217 7.85 1.77 10.87
C TRP A 217 6.43 1.31 11.20
N LYS A 218 6.10 1.16 12.50
CA LYS A 218 4.73 0.83 12.92
C LYS A 218 3.73 1.91 12.54
N SER A 219 4.11 3.19 12.60
CA SER A 219 3.22 4.29 12.16
C SER A 219 2.92 4.21 10.66
N PHE A 220 3.89 3.83 9.84
CA PHE A 220 3.64 3.55 8.42
C PHE A 220 2.73 2.35 8.21
N CYS A 221 2.94 1.23 8.92
CA CYS A 221 2.04 0.07 8.83
C CYS A 221 0.60 0.41 9.21
N ASP A 222 0.39 1.22 10.26
CA ASP A 222 -0.94 1.72 10.64
C ASP A 222 -1.58 2.57 9.54
N THR A 223 -0.77 3.35 8.81
CA THR A 223 -1.22 4.15 7.67
C THR A 223 -1.53 3.26 6.47
N PHE A 224 -0.69 2.28 6.16
CA PHE A 224 -0.89 1.33 5.06
C PHE A 224 -2.16 0.50 5.23
N ASN A 225 -2.51 0.14 6.46
CA ASN A 225 -3.76 -0.55 6.77
C ASN A 225 -5.02 0.29 6.49
N ALA A 226 -4.88 1.57 6.21
CA ALA A 226 -5.97 2.49 5.86
C ALA A 226 -6.08 2.77 4.36
N LEU A 227 -5.10 2.37 3.54
CA LEU A 227 -5.09 2.60 2.09
C LEU A 227 -6.33 1.99 1.41
N PRO A 228 -6.89 2.67 0.39
CA PRO A 228 -7.90 2.09 -0.49
C PRO A 228 -7.30 0.94 -1.31
N ILE A 229 -8.14 0.03 -1.79
CA ILE A 229 -7.71 -1.25 -2.39
C ILE A 229 -7.89 -1.24 -3.90
N ALA A 230 -8.90 -0.55 -4.41
CA ALA A 230 -9.20 -0.51 -5.83
C ALA A 230 -9.80 0.85 -6.22
N ALA A 231 -9.85 1.09 -7.53
CA ALA A 231 -10.49 2.27 -8.10
C ALA A 231 -11.29 1.91 -9.36
N LEU A 232 -12.34 2.68 -9.62
CA LEU A 232 -13.06 2.71 -10.89
C LEU A 232 -12.85 4.08 -11.51
N ILE A 233 -12.45 4.13 -12.77
CA ILE A 233 -12.31 5.39 -13.53
C ILE A 233 -13.47 5.45 -14.52
N ASP A 234 -14.32 6.47 -14.39
CA ASP A 234 -15.52 6.71 -15.20
C ASP A 234 -16.39 5.44 -15.39
N GLU A 235 -16.45 4.58 -14.35
CA GLU A 235 -17.20 3.31 -14.36
C GLU A 235 -16.77 2.34 -15.49
N LYS A 236 -15.61 2.53 -16.14
CA LYS A 236 -15.13 1.76 -17.29
C LYS A 236 -13.78 1.10 -17.08
N ILE A 237 -12.88 1.67 -16.27
CA ILE A 237 -11.57 1.09 -16.00
C ILE A 237 -11.49 0.67 -14.54
N PHE A 238 -11.30 -0.63 -14.30
CA PHE A 238 -11.07 -1.17 -12.96
C PHE A 238 -9.58 -1.23 -12.65
N CYS A 239 -9.16 -0.60 -11.55
CA CYS A 239 -7.78 -0.52 -11.11
C CYS A 239 -7.58 -1.22 -9.78
N CYS A 240 -6.55 -2.07 -9.68
CA CYS A 240 -6.08 -2.69 -8.44
C CYS A 240 -4.58 -2.97 -8.54
N HIS A 241 -3.94 -3.39 -7.45
CA HIS A 241 -2.51 -3.71 -7.49
C HIS A 241 -2.23 -5.06 -8.13
N GLY A 242 -2.74 -6.16 -7.55
CA GLY A 242 -2.55 -7.53 -8.03
C GLY A 242 -3.46 -7.85 -9.21
N GLY A 243 -4.68 -8.26 -8.95
CA GLY A 243 -5.61 -8.65 -10.01
C GLY A 243 -6.97 -9.08 -9.49
N LEU A 244 -7.58 -10.03 -10.16
CA LEU A 244 -8.91 -10.52 -9.87
C LEU A 244 -8.92 -11.59 -8.76
N SER A 245 -10.10 -11.82 -8.20
CA SER A 245 -10.36 -12.86 -7.20
C SER A 245 -11.53 -13.75 -7.64
N PRO A 246 -11.46 -15.07 -7.40
CA PRO A 246 -12.61 -15.95 -7.60
C PRO A 246 -13.79 -15.58 -6.68
N ASP A 247 -13.53 -14.90 -5.57
CA ASP A 247 -14.54 -14.42 -4.63
C ASP A 247 -15.22 -13.12 -5.07
N LEU A 248 -14.66 -12.38 -6.06
CA LEU A 248 -15.18 -11.10 -6.51
C LEU A 248 -16.33 -11.28 -7.50
N GLN A 249 -17.58 -11.17 -6.99
CA GLN A 249 -18.79 -11.27 -7.78
C GLN A 249 -19.44 -9.92 -8.08
N ASN A 250 -19.25 -8.91 -7.21
CA ASN A 250 -19.73 -7.55 -7.39
C ASN A 250 -18.86 -6.54 -6.62
N MET A 251 -18.88 -5.28 -7.04
CA MET A 251 -18.06 -4.21 -6.46
C MET A 251 -18.42 -3.89 -5.00
N GLU A 252 -19.64 -4.20 -4.58
CA GLU A 252 -20.08 -3.99 -3.20
C GLU A 252 -19.31 -4.84 -2.19
N GLN A 253 -18.75 -5.97 -2.62
CA GLN A 253 -17.89 -6.79 -1.77
C GLN A 253 -16.61 -6.04 -1.40
N ILE A 254 -16.02 -5.27 -2.34
CA ILE A 254 -14.87 -4.41 -2.05
C ILE A 254 -15.28 -3.28 -1.11
N ARG A 255 -16.40 -2.60 -1.36
CA ARG A 255 -16.90 -1.50 -0.52
C ARG A 255 -17.15 -1.91 0.94
N ARG A 256 -17.43 -3.19 1.20
CA ARG A 256 -17.69 -3.74 2.55
C ARG A 256 -16.45 -4.13 3.32
N ILE A 257 -15.27 -4.13 2.72
CA ILE A 257 -14.02 -4.39 3.44
C ILE A 257 -13.79 -3.26 4.44
N MET A 258 -13.70 -3.62 5.73
CA MET A 258 -13.52 -2.64 6.79
C MET A 258 -12.06 -2.23 6.92
N ARG A 259 -11.80 -0.94 7.07
CA ARG A 259 -10.47 -0.38 7.35
C ARG A 259 -10.45 0.31 8.73
N PRO A 260 -9.32 0.34 9.44
CA PRO A 260 -8.04 -0.25 9.05
C PRO A 260 -8.04 -1.78 9.11
N THR A 261 -7.29 -2.43 8.21
CA THR A 261 -7.17 -3.88 8.16
C THR A 261 -5.78 -4.30 7.72
N ASP A 262 -5.26 -5.40 8.29
CA ASP A 262 -4.09 -6.06 7.73
C ASP A 262 -4.48 -6.89 6.50
N VAL A 263 -3.52 -7.32 5.70
CA VAL A 263 -3.76 -8.20 4.55
C VAL A 263 -3.87 -9.64 5.08
N PRO A 264 -5.00 -10.33 4.86
CA PRO A 264 -5.14 -11.74 5.23
C PRO A 264 -4.33 -12.63 4.27
N ASP A 265 -4.07 -13.87 4.68
CA ASP A 265 -3.32 -14.84 3.87
C ASP A 265 -4.13 -15.37 2.67
N THR A 266 -5.45 -15.25 2.68
CA THR A 266 -6.36 -15.73 1.63
C THR A 266 -7.61 -14.84 1.51
N GLY A 267 -8.36 -14.99 0.41
CA GLY A 267 -9.64 -14.34 0.15
C GLY A 267 -9.53 -13.04 -0.63
N LEU A 268 -10.66 -12.37 -0.83
CA LEU A 268 -10.82 -11.24 -1.74
C LEU A 268 -9.73 -10.17 -1.61
N LEU A 269 -9.45 -9.71 -0.38
CA LEU A 269 -8.45 -8.67 -0.15
C LEU A 269 -7.04 -9.16 -0.50
N CYS A 270 -6.70 -10.40 -0.14
CA CYS A 270 -5.43 -11.01 -0.54
C CYS A 270 -5.31 -11.05 -2.06
N ASP A 271 -6.33 -11.55 -2.75
CA ASP A 271 -6.28 -11.75 -4.20
C ASP A 271 -6.15 -10.43 -4.97
N LEU A 272 -6.87 -9.38 -4.55
CA LEU A 272 -6.75 -8.04 -5.16
C LEU A 272 -5.33 -7.46 -5.10
N LEU A 273 -4.49 -7.95 -4.18
CA LEU A 273 -3.10 -7.49 -4.00
C LEU A 273 -2.06 -8.48 -4.56
N TRP A 274 -2.41 -9.75 -4.81
CA TRP A 274 -1.43 -10.80 -5.09
C TRP A 274 -1.67 -11.60 -6.36
N SER A 275 -2.90 -11.63 -6.92
CA SER A 275 -3.21 -12.47 -8.08
C SER A 275 -2.55 -11.95 -9.36
N ASP A 276 -2.25 -12.86 -10.28
CA ASP A 276 -1.57 -12.57 -11.55
C ASP A 276 -2.34 -13.09 -12.75
N PRO A 277 -2.34 -12.37 -13.90
CA PRO A 277 -2.80 -12.92 -15.16
C PRO A 277 -1.81 -13.95 -15.70
N ASP A 278 -2.31 -15.03 -16.30
CA ASP A 278 -1.50 -16.05 -16.94
C ASP A 278 -2.17 -16.51 -18.25
N LYS A 279 -1.42 -16.42 -19.36
CA LYS A 279 -1.91 -16.76 -20.72
C LYS A 279 -2.14 -18.25 -20.96
N ASP A 280 -1.45 -19.08 -20.19
CA ASP A 280 -1.48 -20.54 -20.33
C ASP A 280 -2.53 -21.18 -19.42
N VAL A 281 -3.17 -20.39 -18.55
CA VAL A 281 -4.25 -20.80 -17.65
C VAL A 281 -5.61 -20.51 -18.28
N GLN A 282 -6.54 -21.48 -18.18
CA GLN A 282 -7.97 -21.29 -18.42
C GLN A 282 -8.72 -21.34 -17.10
N GLY A 283 -9.49 -20.30 -16.81
CA GLY A 283 -10.11 -20.13 -15.48
C GLY A 283 -9.09 -19.67 -14.44
N TRP A 284 -9.05 -20.36 -13.32
CA TRP A 284 -8.17 -20.07 -12.19
C TRP A 284 -7.10 -21.14 -12.03
N GLY A 285 -5.87 -20.76 -11.72
CA GLY A 285 -4.74 -21.63 -11.46
C GLY A 285 -4.05 -21.32 -10.12
N GLU A 286 -3.14 -22.21 -9.71
CA GLU A 286 -2.25 -21.96 -8.59
C GLU A 286 -1.22 -20.89 -8.97
N ASN A 287 -0.87 -20.03 -8.02
CA ASN A 287 0.14 -19.00 -8.22
C ASN A 287 1.51 -19.48 -7.71
N ASP A 288 2.54 -19.39 -8.52
CA ASP A 288 3.93 -19.76 -8.17
C ASP A 288 4.51 -18.93 -7.01
N ARG A 289 3.85 -17.82 -6.66
CA ARG A 289 4.20 -17.04 -5.46
C ARG A 289 3.85 -17.77 -4.15
N GLY A 290 3.08 -18.86 -4.21
CA GLY A 290 2.61 -19.60 -3.05
C GLY A 290 1.48 -18.92 -2.27
N VAL A 291 0.88 -17.86 -2.85
CA VAL A 291 -0.26 -17.10 -2.32
C VAL A 291 -1.17 -16.66 -3.47
N SER A 292 -2.51 -16.64 -3.21
CA SER A 292 -3.50 -16.24 -4.20
C SER A 292 -3.55 -17.15 -5.45
N PHE A 293 -3.99 -16.62 -6.58
CA PHE A 293 -4.29 -17.37 -7.80
C PHE A 293 -3.67 -16.72 -9.03
N THR A 294 -3.54 -17.52 -10.10
CA THR A 294 -3.45 -17.01 -11.46
C THR A 294 -4.80 -17.08 -12.15
N PHE A 295 -5.03 -16.21 -13.14
CA PHE A 295 -6.29 -16.16 -13.88
C PHE A 295 -6.07 -16.00 -15.38
N GLY A 296 -6.88 -16.74 -16.15
CA GLY A 296 -6.80 -16.77 -17.60
C GLY A 296 -7.54 -15.62 -18.29
N PRO A 297 -7.35 -15.48 -19.64
CA PRO A 297 -8.05 -14.46 -20.44
C PRO A 297 -9.58 -14.56 -20.38
N ASP A 298 -10.10 -15.77 -20.20
CA ASP A 298 -11.54 -16.01 -20.10
C ASP A 298 -12.15 -15.42 -18.81
N VAL A 299 -11.38 -15.41 -17.71
CA VAL A 299 -11.79 -14.78 -16.45
C VAL A 299 -11.87 -13.26 -16.62
N VAL A 300 -10.86 -12.66 -17.29
CA VAL A 300 -10.86 -11.22 -17.60
C VAL A 300 -12.09 -10.84 -18.43
N ALA A 301 -12.35 -11.56 -19.51
CA ALA A 301 -13.49 -11.27 -20.38
C ALA A 301 -14.85 -11.40 -19.64
N LYS A 302 -14.99 -12.44 -18.81
CA LYS A 302 -16.21 -12.64 -17.99
C LYS A 302 -16.40 -11.53 -16.96
N PHE A 303 -15.31 -11.08 -16.32
CA PHE A 303 -15.36 -10.00 -15.33
C PHE A 303 -15.77 -8.68 -15.96
N LEU A 304 -15.13 -8.26 -17.05
CA LEU A 304 -15.44 -7.03 -17.76
C LEU A 304 -16.90 -7.02 -18.26
N ASN A 305 -17.34 -8.11 -18.89
CA ASN A 305 -18.72 -8.21 -19.37
C ASN A 305 -19.75 -8.17 -18.22
N ARG A 306 -19.46 -8.82 -17.09
CA ARG A 306 -20.38 -8.82 -15.93
C ARG A 306 -20.58 -7.44 -15.35
N HIS A 307 -19.53 -6.61 -15.36
CA HIS A 307 -19.53 -5.31 -14.69
C HIS A 307 -19.65 -4.13 -15.64
N ASP A 308 -19.85 -4.37 -16.92
CA ASP A 308 -19.89 -3.34 -17.98
C ASP A 308 -18.65 -2.47 -18.01
N LEU A 309 -17.47 -3.12 -17.86
CA LEU A 309 -16.15 -2.49 -17.86
C LEU A 309 -15.41 -2.77 -19.17
N ASP A 310 -14.49 -1.88 -19.55
CA ASP A 310 -13.71 -1.98 -20.78
C ASP A 310 -12.27 -2.46 -20.54
N LEU A 311 -11.67 -2.13 -19.38
CA LEU A 311 -10.27 -2.39 -19.10
C LEU A 311 -10.03 -2.70 -17.63
N ILE A 312 -9.11 -3.64 -17.35
CA ILE A 312 -8.46 -3.80 -16.05
C ILE A 312 -7.06 -3.19 -16.13
N CYS A 313 -6.71 -2.31 -15.21
CA CYS A 313 -5.37 -1.76 -15.05
C CYS A 313 -4.77 -2.23 -13.72
N ARG A 314 -3.62 -2.94 -13.78
CA ARG A 314 -2.96 -3.50 -12.61
C ARG A 314 -1.45 -3.33 -12.66
N ALA A 315 -0.74 -3.69 -11.62
CA ALA A 315 0.70 -3.55 -11.45
C ALA A 315 1.36 -4.89 -11.08
N HIS A 316 2.20 -4.98 -10.05
CA HIS A 316 2.64 -6.19 -9.36
C HIS A 316 3.59 -7.14 -10.13
N GLN A 317 3.67 -7.06 -11.43
CA GLN A 317 4.61 -7.85 -12.26
C GLN A 317 5.55 -6.94 -13.02
N VAL A 318 6.84 -7.30 -13.02
CA VAL A 318 7.83 -6.63 -13.88
C VAL A 318 7.53 -6.94 -15.33
N VAL A 319 7.44 -5.91 -16.15
CA VAL A 319 7.24 -6.03 -17.60
C VAL A 319 8.33 -5.24 -18.35
N GLU A 320 8.81 -5.78 -19.48
CA GLU A 320 10.00 -5.29 -20.18
C GLU A 320 9.87 -3.82 -20.60
N ASP A 321 8.73 -3.46 -21.22
CA ASP A 321 8.50 -2.10 -21.75
C ASP A 321 7.86 -1.13 -20.75
N GLY A 322 7.71 -1.53 -19.47
CA GLY A 322 7.02 -0.75 -18.44
C GLY A 322 5.50 -0.88 -18.50
N TYR A 323 4.94 -1.48 -19.53
CA TYR A 323 3.54 -1.91 -19.64
C TYR A 323 3.41 -3.14 -20.53
N GLU A 324 2.41 -3.96 -20.27
CA GLU A 324 2.09 -5.15 -21.09
C GLU A 324 0.58 -5.36 -21.15
N PHE A 325 0.08 -5.61 -22.36
CA PHE A 325 -1.32 -5.95 -22.58
C PHE A 325 -1.56 -7.46 -22.48
N PHE A 326 -2.68 -7.80 -21.87
CA PHE A 326 -3.17 -9.17 -21.73
C PHE A 326 -4.61 -9.30 -22.23
N ALA A 327 -5.08 -10.54 -22.52
CA ALA A 327 -6.46 -10.84 -22.89
C ALA A 327 -7.03 -9.91 -24.00
N LYS A 328 -6.34 -9.82 -25.14
CA LYS A 328 -6.73 -8.97 -26.27
C LYS A 328 -6.89 -7.48 -25.90
N ARG A 329 -5.99 -6.97 -25.08
CA ARG A 329 -5.98 -5.59 -24.54
C ARG A 329 -7.11 -5.28 -23.55
N GLN A 330 -7.71 -6.28 -22.94
CA GLN A 330 -8.71 -6.12 -21.91
C GLN A 330 -8.11 -5.96 -20.50
N LEU A 331 -6.80 -6.24 -20.36
CA LEU A 331 -6.03 -5.98 -19.15
C LEU A 331 -4.69 -5.37 -19.54
N VAL A 332 -4.20 -4.42 -18.75
CA VAL A 332 -2.86 -3.87 -18.85
C VAL A 332 -2.15 -3.96 -17.49
N THR A 333 -0.92 -4.47 -17.53
CA THR A 333 0.02 -4.41 -16.41
C THR A 333 0.90 -3.18 -16.58
N LEU A 334 1.05 -2.37 -15.52
CA LEU A 334 1.94 -1.22 -15.46
C LEU A 334 3.04 -1.49 -14.43
N PHE A 335 4.27 -1.19 -14.78
CA PHE A 335 5.41 -1.25 -13.87
C PHE A 335 6.24 0.03 -14.01
N SER A 336 6.36 0.83 -12.95
CA SER A 336 6.91 2.19 -13.03
C SER A 336 8.33 2.33 -12.48
N ALA A 337 8.98 1.22 -12.09
CA ALA A 337 10.34 1.18 -11.57
C ALA A 337 11.33 0.64 -12.64
N PRO A 338 12.00 1.49 -13.44
CA PRO A 338 12.93 1.02 -14.46
C PRO A 338 14.19 0.41 -13.85
N ASN A 339 14.83 -0.54 -14.56
CA ASN A 339 16.02 -1.28 -14.09
C ASN A 339 15.83 -1.81 -12.67
N TYR A 340 14.71 -2.53 -12.49
CA TYR A 340 14.25 -2.99 -11.18
C TYR A 340 15.31 -3.80 -10.44
N CYS A 341 15.53 -3.48 -9.18
CA CYS A 341 16.58 -4.06 -8.32
C CYS A 341 18.00 -3.90 -8.88
N GLY A 342 18.21 -3.27 -10.04
CA GLY A 342 19.46 -3.26 -10.78
C GLY A 342 19.80 -4.60 -11.44
N GLU A 343 18.84 -5.51 -11.50
CA GLU A 343 18.93 -6.87 -12.04
C GLU A 343 18.15 -7.02 -13.35
N PHE A 344 17.03 -6.29 -13.47
CA PHE A 344 16.21 -6.24 -14.66
C PHE A 344 16.59 -5.02 -15.51
N ASP A 345 16.51 -5.16 -16.82
CA ASP A 345 16.76 -4.06 -17.78
C ASP A 345 15.46 -3.42 -18.29
N ASN A 346 14.35 -3.67 -17.61
CA ASN A 346 13.02 -3.17 -17.91
C ASN A 346 12.96 -1.63 -17.93
N ALA A 347 12.10 -1.11 -18.79
CA ALA A 347 11.63 0.28 -18.71
C ALA A 347 10.60 0.45 -17.59
N GLY A 348 10.34 1.69 -17.18
CA GLY A 348 9.18 2.07 -16.38
C GLY A 348 8.08 2.64 -17.26
N GLY A 349 6.82 2.36 -16.93
CA GLY A 349 5.66 2.84 -17.66
C GLY A 349 4.74 3.70 -16.81
N MET A 350 4.08 4.68 -17.43
CA MET A 350 2.98 5.44 -16.89
C MET A 350 1.88 5.53 -17.94
N MET A 351 0.63 5.23 -17.59
CA MET A 351 -0.52 5.34 -18.48
C MET A 351 -1.25 6.66 -18.23
N SER A 352 -1.48 7.43 -19.28
CA SER A 352 -2.34 8.60 -19.26
C SER A 352 -3.71 8.24 -19.84
N VAL A 353 -4.77 8.55 -19.10
CA VAL A 353 -6.15 8.40 -19.53
C VAL A 353 -6.69 9.81 -19.76
N ASP A 354 -7.17 10.09 -20.98
CA ASP A 354 -7.76 11.38 -21.31
C ASP A 354 -9.28 11.42 -21.05
N GLU A 355 -9.90 12.58 -21.25
CA GLU A 355 -11.35 12.79 -21.03
C GLU A 355 -12.25 11.89 -21.88
N THR A 356 -11.71 11.25 -22.94
CA THR A 356 -12.44 10.30 -23.79
C THR A 356 -12.15 8.86 -23.45
N LEU A 357 -11.45 8.61 -22.33
CA LEU A 357 -10.93 7.31 -21.89
C LEU A 357 -9.90 6.69 -22.84
N MET A 358 -9.31 7.49 -23.73
CA MET A 358 -8.21 7.02 -24.55
C MET A 358 -6.93 6.90 -23.72
N CYS A 359 -6.31 5.72 -23.75
CA CYS A 359 -5.12 5.41 -22.99
C CYS A 359 -3.87 5.59 -23.85
N SER A 360 -2.89 6.34 -23.35
CA SER A 360 -1.57 6.51 -23.94
C SER A 360 -0.48 6.21 -22.90
N PHE A 361 0.73 5.83 -23.36
CA PHE A 361 1.80 5.39 -22.48
C PHE A 361 3.02 6.30 -22.57
N GLN A 362 3.58 6.64 -21.44
CA GLN A 362 4.85 7.32 -21.31
C GLN A 362 5.88 6.35 -20.77
N ILE A 363 6.99 6.18 -21.49
CA ILE A 363 8.01 5.18 -21.18
C ILE A 363 9.23 5.85 -20.57
N LEU A 364 9.58 5.41 -19.37
CA LEU A 364 10.74 5.85 -18.63
C LEU A 364 11.88 4.85 -18.83
N LYS A 365 12.79 5.15 -19.74
CA LYS A 365 13.97 4.30 -19.96
C LYS A 365 14.87 4.28 -18.72
N PRO A 366 15.55 3.14 -18.44
CA PRO A 366 16.59 3.09 -17.42
C PRO A 366 17.57 4.25 -17.60
N SER A 367 17.99 4.89 -16.50
CA SER A 367 19.02 5.94 -16.58
C SER A 367 20.34 5.30 -17.04
N GLU A 368 20.97 5.90 -18.05
CA GLU A 368 22.29 5.44 -18.51
C GLU A 368 23.27 5.43 -17.33
N LYS A 369 23.84 4.26 -17.03
CA LYS A 369 24.97 4.17 -16.10
C LYS A 369 26.10 4.96 -16.75
N LYS A 370 26.44 6.15 -16.25
CA LYS A 370 27.69 6.82 -16.62
C LYS A 370 28.79 5.78 -16.43
N ALA A 371 29.46 5.40 -17.53
CA ALA A 371 30.53 4.41 -17.51
C ALA A 371 31.46 4.76 -16.35
N LYS A 372 31.57 3.88 -15.35
CA LYS A 372 32.65 4.00 -14.38
C LYS A 372 33.92 3.92 -15.22
N TYR A 373 34.71 4.99 -15.25
CA TYR A 373 36.04 4.95 -15.76
C TYR A 373 36.72 3.69 -15.19
N GLN A 374 36.94 2.67 -16.05
CA GLN A 374 37.77 1.56 -15.72
C GLN A 374 39.17 2.15 -15.58
N TYR A 375 39.60 2.40 -14.37
CA TYR A 375 40.98 2.58 -14.05
C TYR A 375 41.64 1.23 -14.34
N SER A 376 42.25 1.11 -15.51
CA SER A 376 43.08 -0.04 -15.86
C SER A 376 44.36 0.03 -15.04
N GLY A 377 44.25 -0.33 -13.76
CA GLY A 377 45.31 -0.65 -12.88
C GLY A 377 45.62 -2.13 -13.03
N LEU A 378 46.75 -2.43 -13.69
CA LEU A 378 47.40 -3.72 -13.63
C LEU A 378 47.42 -4.25 -12.19
N ASN A 379 46.76 -5.38 -11.94
CA ASN A 379 47.34 -6.45 -11.14
C ASN A 379 46.53 -7.74 -11.22
N SER A 380 47.23 -8.72 -11.72
CA SER A 380 47.11 -10.16 -11.62
C SER A 380 46.18 -10.75 -10.58
N GLY A 381 45.39 -11.74 -10.99
CA GLY A 381 45.13 -12.86 -10.12
C GLY A 381 43.77 -13.47 -10.05
N ARG A 382 43.59 -14.53 -10.82
CA ARG A 382 42.65 -15.67 -10.69
C ARG A 382 41.13 -15.44 -10.88
N PRO A 383 40.57 -16.16 -11.84
CA PRO A 383 39.10 -16.27 -11.95
C PRO A 383 38.58 -17.22 -10.87
N VAL A 384 37.56 -16.76 -10.16
CA VAL A 384 36.78 -17.62 -9.26
C VAL A 384 35.76 -18.35 -10.14
N GLN A 385 35.93 -19.68 -10.24
CA GLN A 385 34.95 -20.55 -10.89
C GLN A 385 33.69 -20.67 -10.05
N SER A 386 32.55 -20.49 -10.70
CA SER A 386 31.21 -20.77 -10.14
C SER A 386 31.06 -22.27 -9.88
N PRO A 387 30.38 -22.71 -8.80
CA PRO A 387 30.17 -24.13 -8.55
C PRO A 387 29.18 -24.73 -9.57
N GLN A 388 29.67 -25.71 -10.32
CA GLN A 388 28.84 -26.54 -11.17
C GLN A 388 27.93 -27.45 -10.34
N ARG A 389 26.67 -27.48 -10.71
CA ARG A 389 25.64 -28.36 -10.16
C ARG A 389 26.01 -29.83 -10.45
N ALA A 390 26.18 -30.63 -9.40
CA ALA A 390 26.45 -32.06 -9.51
C ALA A 390 25.23 -32.79 -10.09
N GLN A 391 25.38 -33.38 -11.27
CA GLN A 391 24.44 -34.37 -11.79
C GLN A 391 24.76 -35.73 -11.17
N ASN A 392 23.82 -36.27 -10.41
CA ASN A 392 23.85 -37.65 -9.90
C ASN A 392 23.67 -38.61 -11.07
N GLN A 393 24.73 -39.32 -11.43
CA GLN A 393 24.63 -40.54 -12.24
C GLN A 393 24.60 -41.75 -11.32
N GLY A 394 23.51 -42.51 -11.36
CA GLY A 394 23.35 -43.78 -10.69
C GLY A 394 24.24 -44.89 -11.28
N PRO A 395 24.59 -45.91 -10.49
CA PRO A 395 25.56 -46.93 -10.90
C PRO A 395 24.94 -47.98 -11.83
N GLY A 396 25.50 -48.10 -13.04
CA GLY A 396 25.23 -49.18 -13.97
C GLY A 396 25.99 -50.45 -13.58
N GLY A 397 25.25 -51.55 -13.37
CA GLY A 397 25.79 -52.83 -13.03
C GLY A 397 26.57 -53.51 -14.17
N GLN A 398 27.76 -53.95 -13.86
CA GLN A 398 28.55 -54.88 -14.67
C GLN A 398 27.94 -56.27 -14.62
N LYS A 399 27.61 -56.89 -15.76
CA LYS A 399 27.55 -58.31 -15.92
C LYS A 399 28.80 -58.80 -16.67
N LYS A 400 29.55 -59.66 -16.00
CA LYS A 400 30.56 -60.53 -16.63
C LYS A 400 29.89 -61.64 -17.43
N LYS A 401 30.29 -61.84 -18.49
CA LYS A 401 30.81 -62.77 -19.44
C LYS A 401 30.32 -62.47 -20.81
#